data_4351ffa0998b6a494418ace32381a360
#
_entry.id   4351ffa0998b6a494418ace32381a360
#
_cell.length_a   1.000
_cell.length_b   1.000
_cell.length_c   1.000
_cell.angle_alpha   90.00
_cell.angle_beta   90.00
_cell.angle_gamma   90.00
#
_symmetry.space_group_name_H-M   'P 1'
#
loop_
_entity.id
_entity.type
_entity.pdbx_description
1 polymer ?
#
loop_
_entity_poly.entity_id
_entity_poly.type
_entity_poly.pdbx_seq_one_letter_code
_entity_poly.pdbx_strand_id
1 'polypeptide(L)'
;LLMDEPFSALDVLTADNLKSDLLDLWEEKQTGTRGILFVTHNIEEAVLLANRVIVFDSDPGTIRAELAIDLAYPRAEQDTEFRQYVDEIYSLITRQMDERKKLRLKEQLPRITDIGYRLPDADISELTGLLETLDQSEYQGHISLPELTESLHLDVDDLFPLTEVLDILGFAHVN
;
A
#
# COMPACT_ATOMS: atom_id res chain seq x y z
N LEU A 1 -2.16 -31.51 0.15
CA LEU A 1 -1.27 -30.87 1.13
C LEU A 1 -1.62 -29.39 1.20
N LEU A 2 -1.65 -28.83 2.43
CA LEU A 2 -1.88 -27.40 2.67
C LEU A 2 -0.68 -26.85 3.45
N MET A 3 -0.14 -25.72 2.99
CA MET A 3 1.00 -25.05 3.61
C MET A 3 0.74 -23.54 3.67
N ASP A 4 1.07 -22.93 4.80
CA ASP A 4 0.92 -21.49 5.04
C ASP A 4 2.30 -20.92 5.32
N GLU A 5 2.77 -20.00 4.46
CA GLU A 5 4.08 -19.36 4.52
C GLU A 5 5.26 -20.35 4.79
N PRO A 6 5.37 -21.46 4.03
CA PRO A 6 6.25 -22.57 4.42
C PRO A 6 7.75 -22.22 4.48
N PHE A 7 8.17 -21.16 3.79
CA PHE A 7 9.58 -20.78 3.68
C PHE A 7 9.94 -19.50 4.42
N SER A 8 8.97 -18.76 4.96
CA SER A 8 9.15 -17.41 5.51
C SER A 8 10.09 -17.33 6.72
N ALA A 9 10.21 -18.41 7.49
CA ALA A 9 11.07 -18.47 8.68
C ALA A 9 12.47 -19.06 8.42
N LEU A 10 12.80 -19.34 7.15
CA LEU A 10 14.05 -20.01 6.78
C LEU A 10 15.06 -19.00 6.23
N ASP A 11 16.35 -19.32 6.38
CA ASP A 11 17.39 -18.63 5.61
C ASP A 11 17.32 -18.99 4.12
N VAL A 12 17.86 -18.11 3.28
CA VAL A 12 17.75 -18.20 1.81
C VAL A 12 18.20 -19.56 1.26
N LEU A 13 19.34 -20.07 1.72
CA LEU A 13 19.88 -21.33 1.22
C LEU A 13 19.03 -22.53 1.61
N THR A 14 18.52 -22.53 2.83
CA THR A 14 17.62 -23.59 3.32
C THR A 14 16.29 -23.54 2.58
N ALA A 15 15.74 -22.35 2.36
CA ALA A 15 14.50 -22.16 1.60
C ALA A 15 14.63 -22.66 0.16
N ASP A 16 15.72 -22.32 -0.54
CA ASP A 16 15.94 -22.74 -1.92
C ASP A 16 16.11 -24.25 -2.05
N ASN A 17 16.83 -24.88 -1.12
CA ASN A 17 16.93 -26.34 -1.10
C ASN A 17 15.57 -27.01 -0.89
N LEU A 18 14.76 -26.53 0.05
CA LEU A 18 13.45 -27.10 0.30
C LEU A 18 12.45 -26.85 -0.85
N LYS A 19 12.55 -25.73 -1.54
CA LYS A 19 11.78 -25.49 -2.78
C LYS A 19 12.11 -26.49 -3.86
N SER A 20 13.43 -26.77 -4.04
CA SER A 20 13.90 -27.77 -4.99
C SER A 20 13.40 -29.17 -4.62
N ASP A 21 13.57 -29.57 -3.36
CA ASP A 21 13.09 -30.87 -2.85
C ASP A 21 11.57 -31.02 -3.03
N LEU A 22 10.80 -29.96 -2.82
CA LEU A 22 9.35 -29.96 -3.01
C LEU A 22 8.97 -30.17 -4.47
N LEU A 23 9.68 -29.53 -5.40
CA LEU A 23 9.48 -29.69 -6.84
C LEU A 23 9.82 -31.12 -7.29
N ASP A 24 10.95 -31.66 -6.83
CA ASP A 24 11.38 -33.04 -7.14
C ASP A 24 10.31 -34.04 -6.66
N LEU A 25 9.83 -33.92 -5.44
CA LEU A 25 8.75 -34.75 -4.88
C LEU A 25 7.45 -34.63 -5.67
N TRP A 26 7.13 -33.44 -6.17
CA TRP A 26 5.96 -33.20 -6.97
C TRP A 26 6.05 -33.87 -8.36
N GLU A 27 7.20 -33.72 -9.02
CA GLU A 27 7.46 -34.31 -10.35
C GLU A 27 7.50 -35.82 -10.33
N GLU A 28 8.16 -36.41 -9.31
CA GLU A 28 8.29 -37.86 -9.17
C GLU A 28 6.95 -38.59 -8.90
N LYS A 29 5.88 -37.87 -8.54
CA LYS A 29 4.54 -38.41 -8.23
C LYS A 29 4.52 -39.57 -7.21
N GLN A 30 5.58 -39.71 -6.42
CA GLN A 30 5.74 -40.83 -5.48
C GLN A 30 4.88 -40.67 -4.22
N THR A 31 4.43 -39.46 -3.91
CA THR A 31 3.78 -39.14 -2.61
C THR A 31 2.28 -39.44 -2.56
N GLY A 32 1.65 -39.83 -3.67
CA GLY A 32 0.18 -39.97 -3.76
C GLY A 32 -0.59 -38.65 -3.54
N THR A 33 0.13 -37.52 -3.43
CA THR A 33 -0.44 -36.19 -3.26
C THR A 33 -1.10 -35.73 -4.56
N ARG A 34 -2.40 -35.41 -4.50
CA ARG A 34 -3.20 -34.99 -5.67
C ARG A 34 -3.09 -33.50 -5.97
N GLY A 35 -2.69 -32.71 -4.99
CA GLY A 35 -2.56 -31.26 -5.11
C GLY A 35 -1.89 -30.69 -3.89
N ILE A 36 -1.20 -29.58 -4.11
CA ILE A 36 -0.57 -28.78 -3.08
C ILE A 36 -1.20 -27.39 -3.16
N LEU A 37 -1.72 -26.91 -2.04
CA LEU A 37 -2.12 -25.53 -1.86
C LEU A 37 -1.17 -24.90 -0.88
N PHE A 38 -0.49 -23.81 -1.28
CA PHE A 38 0.31 -23.05 -0.37
C PHE A 38 -0.02 -21.55 -0.46
N VAL A 39 0.09 -20.89 0.68
CA VAL A 39 -0.09 -19.45 0.82
C VAL A 39 1.29 -18.85 0.99
N THR A 40 1.59 -17.80 0.25
CA THR A 40 2.82 -17.02 0.38
C THR A 40 2.57 -15.57 0.00
N HIS A 41 3.34 -14.65 0.56
CA HIS A 41 3.41 -13.26 0.12
C HIS A 41 4.55 -13.02 -0.88
N ASN A 42 5.39 -14.02 -1.15
CA ASN A 42 6.48 -13.94 -2.11
C ASN A 42 6.00 -14.33 -3.50
N ILE A 43 5.97 -13.35 -4.41
CA ILE A 43 5.48 -13.55 -5.78
C ILE A 43 6.38 -14.51 -6.57
N GLU A 44 7.68 -14.43 -6.39
CA GLU A 44 8.64 -15.30 -7.09
C GLU A 44 8.46 -16.77 -6.68
N GLU A 45 8.21 -17.04 -5.40
CA GLU A 45 7.86 -18.38 -4.93
C GLU A 45 6.58 -18.90 -5.57
N ALA A 46 5.55 -18.05 -5.67
CA ALA A 46 4.29 -18.42 -6.29
C ALA A 46 4.49 -18.79 -7.77
N VAL A 47 5.26 -17.99 -8.51
CA VAL A 47 5.57 -18.28 -9.93
C VAL A 47 6.49 -19.50 -10.08
N LEU A 48 7.44 -19.69 -9.17
CA LEU A 48 8.38 -20.81 -9.20
C LEU A 48 7.69 -22.16 -9.01
N LEU A 49 6.79 -22.24 -8.03
CA LEU A 49 6.24 -23.51 -7.53
C LEU A 49 4.86 -23.84 -8.06
N ALA A 50 3.99 -22.86 -8.34
CA ALA A 50 2.59 -23.13 -8.63
C ALA A 50 2.31 -23.29 -10.12
N ASN A 51 1.33 -24.15 -10.46
CA ASN A 51 0.73 -24.21 -11.79
C ASN A 51 -0.39 -23.18 -11.94
N ARG A 52 -0.92 -22.67 -10.81
CA ARG A 52 -2.02 -21.70 -10.77
C ARG A 52 -1.84 -20.81 -9.54
N VAL A 53 -1.90 -19.52 -9.77
CA VAL A 53 -1.80 -18.49 -8.72
C VAL A 53 -3.15 -17.81 -8.57
N ILE A 54 -3.61 -17.70 -7.32
CA ILE A 54 -4.83 -16.98 -6.97
C ILE A 54 -4.40 -15.76 -6.16
N VAL A 55 -4.71 -14.58 -6.66
CA VAL A 55 -4.43 -13.31 -5.99
C VAL A 55 -5.66 -12.89 -5.19
N PHE A 56 -5.46 -12.64 -3.90
CA PHE A 56 -6.50 -12.20 -2.99
C PHE A 56 -6.42 -10.70 -2.71
N ASP A 57 -7.60 -10.11 -2.55
CA ASP A 57 -7.74 -8.79 -1.94
C ASP A 57 -7.84 -8.92 -0.41
N SER A 58 -7.37 -7.88 0.29
CA SER A 58 -7.32 -7.88 1.76
C SER A 58 -8.59 -7.32 2.42
N ASP A 59 -9.39 -6.50 1.71
CA ASP A 59 -10.56 -5.84 2.31
C ASP A 59 -11.59 -5.41 1.23
N PRO A 60 -12.72 -6.12 1.14
CA PRO A 60 -12.98 -7.44 1.73
C PRO A 60 -12.10 -8.52 1.10
N GLY A 61 -11.87 -9.63 1.83
CA GLY A 61 -11.14 -10.79 1.32
C GLY A 61 -11.87 -11.46 0.15
N THR A 62 -11.51 -11.11 -1.07
CA THR A 62 -12.09 -11.64 -2.30
C THR A 62 -11.01 -12.11 -3.26
N ILE A 63 -11.36 -13.02 -4.17
CA ILE A 63 -10.46 -13.39 -5.26
C ILE A 63 -10.42 -12.24 -6.26
N ARG A 64 -9.22 -11.70 -6.47
CA ARG A 64 -8.97 -10.62 -7.41
C ARG A 64 -8.66 -11.15 -8.80
N ALA A 65 -7.81 -12.12 -8.88
CA ALA A 65 -7.38 -12.72 -10.13
C ALA A 65 -6.99 -14.18 -9.94
N GLU A 66 -7.08 -14.93 -11.01
CA GLU A 66 -6.57 -16.28 -11.13
C GLU A 66 -5.72 -16.36 -12.40
N LEU A 67 -4.46 -16.78 -12.25
CA LEU A 67 -3.49 -16.90 -13.33
C LEU A 67 -3.02 -18.35 -13.43
N ALA A 68 -3.06 -18.90 -14.62
CA ALA A 68 -2.37 -20.16 -14.93
C ALA A 68 -0.91 -19.84 -15.26
N ILE A 69 0.02 -20.59 -14.70
CA ILE A 69 1.46 -20.45 -14.97
C ILE A 69 1.88 -21.54 -15.95
N ASP A 70 1.90 -21.19 -17.23
CA ASP A 70 2.24 -22.10 -18.33
C ASP A 70 3.75 -22.14 -18.58
N LEU A 71 4.54 -22.31 -17.53
CA LEU A 71 5.97 -22.50 -17.60
C LEU A 71 6.33 -23.95 -17.27
N ALA A 72 7.13 -24.57 -18.10
CA ALA A 72 7.66 -25.91 -17.84
C ALA A 72 8.69 -25.88 -16.69
N TYR A 73 8.81 -26.96 -15.95
CA TYR A 73 9.86 -27.15 -14.96
C TYR A 73 11.13 -27.72 -15.63
N PRO A 74 12.34 -27.43 -15.14
CA PRO A 74 12.63 -26.45 -14.07
C PRO A 74 12.50 -25.01 -14.55
N ARG A 75 11.98 -24.14 -13.69
CA ARG A 75 11.83 -22.71 -13.96
C ARG A 75 13.02 -21.94 -13.44
N ALA A 76 13.52 -20.99 -14.23
CA ALA A 76 14.63 -20.13 -13.83
C ALA A 76 14.13 -18.69 -13.62
N GLU A 77 14.44 -18.11 -12.47
CA GLU A 77 14.01 -16.74 -12.09
C GLU A 77 14.57 -15.66 -13.03
N GLN A 78 15.66 -15.98 -13.77
CA GLN A 78 16.29 -15.08 -14.74
C GLN A 78 15.57 -15.05 -16.08
N ASP A 79 14.70 -16.02 -16.35
CA ASP A 79 14.02 -16.13 -17.64
C ASP A 79 13.02 -15.00 -17.84
N THR A 80 12.95 -14.50 -19.06
CA THR A 80 12.08 -13.39 -19.42
C THR A 80 10.60 -13.74 -19.18
N GLU A 81 10.19 -14.96 -19.51
CA GLU A 81 8.81 -15.42 -19.31
C GLU A 81 8.46 -15.54 -17.83
N PHE A 82 9.38 -16.00 -16.98
CA PHE A 82 9.21 -16.03 -15.53
C PHE A 82 8.97 -14.61 -14.99
N ARG A 83 9.81 -13.66 -15.38
CA ARG A 83 9.69 -12.26 -14.95
C ARG A 83 8.40 -11.60 -15.42
N GLN A 84 7.89 -11.93 -16.59
CA GLN A 84 6.61 -11.43 -17.06
C GLN A 84 5.47 -11.83 -16.12
N TYR A 85 5.42 -13.08 -15.64
CA TYR A 85 4.44 -13.50 -14.65
C TYR A 85 4.59 -12.77 -13.32
N VAL A 86 5.82 -12.59 -12.85
CA VAL A 86 6.11 -11.82 -11.62
C VAL A 86 5.59 -10.38 -11.76
N ASP A 87 5.90 -9.71 -12.87
CA ASP A 87 5.47 -8.33 -13.14
C ASP A 87 3.95 -8.22 -13.27
N GLU A 88 3.30 -9.21 -13.90
CA GLU A 88 1.84 -9.27 -14.02
C GLU A 88 1.19 -9.39 -12.64
N ILE A 89 1.61 -10.34 -11.80
CA ILE A 89 1.09 -10.50 -10.45
C ILE A 89 1.34 -9.25 -9.62
N TYR A 90 2.55 -8.68 -9.68
CA TYR A 90 2.90 -7.44 -8.99
C TYR A 90 1.96 -6.29 -9.40
N SER A 91 1.71 -6.14 -10.70
CA SER A 91 0.81 -5.11 -11.22
C SER A 91 -0.63 -5.29 -10.72
N LEU A 92 -1.09 -6.53 -10.61
CA LEU A 92 -2.41 -6.85 -10.06
C LEU A 92 -2.52 -6.44 -8.58
N ILE A 93 -1.48 -6.67 -7.79
CA ILE A 93 -1.46 -6.32 -6.37
C ILE A 93 -1.37 -4.79 -6.18
N THR A 94 -0.52 -4.10 -6.94
CA THR A 94 -0.24 -2.67 -6.73
C THR A 94 -1.33 -1.74 -7.26
N ARG A 95 -2.01 -2.09 -8.35
CA ARG A 95 -3.11 -1.27 -8.90
C ARG A 95 -4.18 -0.95 -7.87
N GLN A 96 -4.48 -1.86 -6.96
CA GLN A 96 -5.46 -1.61 -5.91
C GLN A 96 -4.93 -0.67 -4.82
N MET A 97 -3.64 -0.75 -4.49
CA MET A 97 -3.05 0.18 -3.52
C MET A 97 -3.19 1.62 -4.02
N ASP A 98 -2.99 1.85 -5.31
CA ASP A 98 -3.17 3.17 -5.92
C ASP A 98 -4.65 3.59 -5.98
N GLU A 99 -5.56 2.68 -6.29
CA GLU A 99 -7.00 2.97 -6.31
C GLU A 99 -7.55 3.23 -4.89
N ARG A 100 -7.15 2.44 -3.90
CA ARG A 100 -7.51 2.66 -2.49
C ARG A 100 -6.91 3.95 -1.95
N LYS A 101 -5.67 4.26 -2.31
CA LYS A 101 -5.04 5.53 -1.94
C LYS A 101 -5.77 6.72 -2.57
N LYS A 102 -6.19 6.62 -3.83
CA LYS A 102 -7.01 7.63 -4.51
C LYS A 102 -8.41 7.77 -3.89
N LEU A 103 -9.04 6.65 -3.49
CA LEU A 103 -10.34 6.67 -2.81
C LEU A 103 -10.23 7.29 -1.41
N ARG A 104 -9.23 6.89 -0.62
CA ARG A 104 -8.98 7.49 0.71
C ARG A 104 -8.64 8.97 0.61
N LEU A 105 -7.84 9.37 -0.37
CA LEU A 105 -7.58 10.79 -0.66
C LEU A 105 -8.85 11.54 -1.06
N LYS A 106 -9.76 10.92 -1.82
CA LYS A 106 -11.07 11.51 -2.16
C LYS A 106 -12.03 11.61 -0.98
N GLU A 107 -11.95 10.68 -0.03
CA GLU A 107 -12.76 10.70 1.19
C GLU A 107 -12.19 11.66 2.24
N GLN A 108 -10.89 11.89 2.23
CA GLN A 108 -10.19 12.81 3.15
C GLN A 108 -10.09 14.24 2.62
N LEU A 109 -10.23 14.44 1.30
CA LEU A 109 -10.34 15.79 0.76
C LEU A 109 -11.72 16.33 1.18
N PRO A 110 -11.78 17.45 1.89
CA PRO A 110 -13.04 18.17 2.10
C PRO A 110 -13.68 18.34 0.72
N ARG A 111 -14.97 18.16 0.64
CA ARG A 111 -15.73 18.32 -0.62
C ARG A 111 -15.49 19.72 -1.17
N ILE A 112 -14.46 19.89 -1.96
CA ILE A 112 -14.31 21.07 -2.82
C ILE A 112 -15.44 20.95 -3.83
N THR A 113 -16.56 21.50 -3.46
CA THR A 113 -17.85 21.26 -4.11
C THR A 113 -18.01 22.05 -5.39
N ASP A 114 -17.09 22.94 -5.74
CA ASP A 114 -17.23 23.67 -7.01
C ASP A 114 -15.90 24.28 -7.48
N ILE A 115 -15.63 24.19 -8.79
CA ILE A 115 -14.50 24.86 -9.47
C ILE A 115 -14.56 26.40 -9.30
N GLY A 116 -15.69 26.91 -8.82
CA GLY A 116 -15.91 28.32 -8.54
C GLY A 116 -15.68 28.75 -7.09
N TYR A 117 -15.27 27.85 -6.20
CA TYR A 117 -14.99 28.24 -4.80
C TYR A 117 -13.74 29.11 -4.75
N ARG A 118 -13.92 30.37 -4.36
CA ARG A 118 -12.82 31.31 -4.16
C ARG A 118 -12.21 30.98 -2.78
N LEU A 119 -10.92 30.58 -2.80
CA LEU A 119 -10.18 30.42 -1.54
C LEU A 119 -10.24 31.73 -0.74
N PRO A 120 -10.34 31.66 0.59
CA PRO A 120 -10.16 32.82 1.45
C PRO A 120 -8.87 33.56 1.13
N ASP A 121 -8.84 34.86 1.36
CA ASP A 121 -7.69 35.69 1.10
C ASP A 121 -6.64 35.40 2.20
N ALA A 122 -5.71 34.50 1.91
CA ALA A 122 -4.66 34.05 2.83
C ALA A 122 -3.28 34.18 2.16
N ASP A 123 -2.32 34.75 2.89
CA ASP A 123 -0.96 34.86 2.41
C ASP A 123 -0.20 33.52 2.56
N ILE A 124 0.54 33.13 1.53
CA ILE A 124 1.30 31.87 1.51
C ILE A 124 2.36 31.85 2.63
N SER A 125 2.95 33.01 2.96
CA SER A 125 3.96 33.11 4.01
C SER A 125 3.35 32.85 5.39
N GLU A 126 2.14 33.32 5.62
CA GLU A 126 1.39 33.10 6.86
C GLU A 126 0.94 31.65 6.98
N LEU A 127 0.46 31.04 5.89
CA LEU A 127 0.14 29.61 5.83
C LEU A 127 1.36 28.73 6.14
N THR A 128 2.51 29.09 5.58
CA THR A 128 3.77 28.35 5.83
C THR A 128 4.20 28.49 7.30
N GLY A 129 4.14 29.70 7.87
CA GLY A 129 4.46 29.95 9.27
C GLY A 129 3.55 29.16 10.22
N LEU A 130 2.26 29.05 9.90
CA LEU A 130 1.28 28.29 10.67
C LEU A 130 1.57 26.79 10.63
N LEU A 131 1.91 26.24 9.45
CA LEU A 131 2.31 24.85 9.31
C LEU A 131 3.60 24.53 10.04
N GLU A 132 4.60 25.41 9.97
CA GLU A 132 5.87 25.26 10.70
C GLU A 132 5.65 25.28 12.22
N THR A 133 4.71 26.10 12.70
CA THR A 133 4.35 26.15 14.11
C THR A 133 3.66 24.87 14.57
N LEU A 134 2.76 24.34 13.77
CA LEU A 134 2.06 23.06 14.06
C LEU A 134 3.03 21.86 14.07
N ASP A 135 4.10 21.89 13.26
CA ASP A 135 5.09 20.79 13.17
C ASP A 135 6.12 20.84 14.32
N GLN A 136 6.14 21.88 15.14
CA GLN A 136 7.03 21.93 16.28
C GLN A 136 6.72 20.83 17.30
N SER A 137 7.76 20.19 17.80
CA SER A 137 7.65 19.07 18.74
C SER A 137 6.88 19.38 20.03
N GLU A 138 6.77 20.66 20.39
CA GLU A 138 6.07 21.15 21.57
C GLU A 138 4.55 20.98 21.45
N TYR A 139 4.00 21.14 20.24
CA TYR A 139 2.55 21.08 19.99
C TYR A 139 2.05 19.73 19.50
N GLN A 140 2.93 18.82 19.09
CA GLN A 140 2.57 17.47 18.60
C GLN A 140 1.42 17.45 17.57
N GLY A 141 1.33 18.51 16.77
CA GLY A 141 0.27 18.66 15.75
C GLY A 141 -1.08 19.17 16.28
N HIS A 142 -1.17 19.58 17.55
CA HIS A 142 -2.36 20.14 18.16
C HIS A 142 -2.05 21.41 18.92
N ILE A 143 -2.71 22.50 18.56
CA ILE A 143 -2.57 23.80 19.25
C ILE A 143 -3.95 24.43 19.37
N SER A 144 -4.18 25.15 20.47
CA SER A 144 -5.42 25.93 20.63
C SER A 144 -5.34 27.25 19.86
N LEU A 145 -6.48 27.75 19.36
CA LEU A 145 -6.52 29.04 18.64
C LEU A 145 -5.91 30.19 19.45
N PRO A 146 -6.16 30.33 20.76
CA PRO A 146 -5.52 31.39 21.56
C PRO A 146 -3.99 31.28 21.64
N GLU A 147 -3.46 30.06 21.78
CA GLU A 147 -2.00 29.83 21.78
C GLU A 147 -1.38 30.11 20.42
N LEU A 148 -2.12 29.81 19.35
CA LEU A 148 -1.71 30.07 17.99
C LEU A 148 -1.62 31.57 17.68
N THR A 149 -2.61 32.35 18.13
CA THR A 149 -2.59 33.83 17.99
C THR A 149 -1.41 34.44 18.70
N GLU A 150 -1.08 33.96 19.89
CA GLU A 150 0.04 34.43 20.67
C GLU A 150 1.40 34.11 20.01
N SER A 151 1.52 32.88 19.45
CA SER A 151 2.78 32.44 18.81
C SER A 151 3.05 33.12 17.46
N LEU A 152 2.01 33.42 16.69
CA LEU A 152 2.11 34.06 15.37
C LEU A 152 1.96 35.57 15.38
N HIS A 153 1.59 36.16 16.53
CA HIS A 153 1.32 37.59 16.69
C HIS A 153 0.22 38.09 15.74
N LEU A 154 -0.79 37.25 15.47
CA LEU A 154 -1.93 37.52 14.62
C LEU A 154 -3.19 37.73 15.46
N ASP A 155 -4.12 38.52 14.97
CA ASP A 155 -5.46 38.61 15.56
C ASP A 155 -6.28 37.36 15.19
N VAL A 156 -7.25 36.99 16.00
CA VAL A 156 -8.14 35.83 15.78
C VAL A 156 -8.86 35.93 14.42
N ASP A 157 -9.24 37.15 14.03
CA ASP A 157 -9.93 37.41 12.77
C ASP A 157 -9.03 37.13 11.54
N ASP A 158 -7.72 37.28 11.66
CA ASP A 158 -6.75 37.00 10.60
C ASP A 158 -6.42 35.48 10.51
N LEU A 159 -6.62 34.75 11.60
CA LEU A 159 -6.41 33.30 11.65
C LEU A 159 -7.52 32.49 10.95
N PHE A 160 -8.76 32.95 10.98
CA PHE A 160 -9.88 32.22 10.38
C PHE A 160 -9.69 31.92 8.88
N PRO A 161 -9.28 32.87 8.03
CA PRO A 161 -9.02 32.59 6.61
C PRO A 161 -7.90 31.56 6.42
N LEU A 162 -6.86 31.61 7.24
CA LEU A 162 -5.71 30.69 7.17
C LEU A 162 -6.12 29.27 7.57
N THR A 163 -6.84 29.12 8.67
CA THR A 163 -7.35 27.83 9.14
C THR A 163 -8.35 27.21 8.18
N GLU A 164 -9.22 28.03 7.57
CA GLU A 164 -10.16 27.58 6.54
C GLU A 164 -9.45 27.07 5.31
N VAL A 165 -8.40 27.77 4.83
CA VAL A 165 -7.57 27.29 3.69
C VAL A 165 -6.88 25.99 4.05
N LEU A 166 -6.31 25.83 5.24
CA LEU A 166 -5.66 24.60 5.67
C LEU A 166 -6.63 23.43 5.78
N ASP A 167 -7.86 23.67 6.25
CA ASP A 167 -8.93 22.66 6.32
C ASP A 167 -9.36 22.24 4.90
N ILE A 168 -9.56 23.20 4.00
CA ILE A 168 -9.89 22.96 2.57
C ILE A 168 -8.79 22.17 1.88
N LEU A 169 -7.53 22.47 2.16
CA LEU A 169 -6.37 21.76 1.57
C LEU A 169 -6.07 20.43 2.28
N GLY A 170 -6.73 20.13 3.41
CA GLY A 170 -6.55 18.90 4.16
C GLY A 170 -5.25 18.83 4.96
N PHE A 171 -4.62 19.97 5.25
CA PHE A 171 -3.39 20.04 6.05
C PHE A 171 -3.65 20.12 7.56
N ALA A 172 -4.78 20.72 7.97
CA ALA A 172 -5.20 20.79 9.35
C ALA A 172 -6.72 20.78 9.46
N HIS A 173 -7.26 20.46 10.64
CA HIS A 173 -8.69 20.52 10.95
C HIS A 173 -8.92 21.34 12.19
N VAL A 174 -9.91 22.23 12.15
CA VAL A 174 -10.38 23.00 13.30
C VAL A 174 -11.54 22.23 13.92
N ASN A 175 -11.41 21.87 15.19
CA ASN A 175 -12.45 21.19 15.99
C ASN A 175 -13.24 22.16 16.83
#